data_6667a7b7704df11ea0ed132775a998a4
#
_entry.id   6667a7b7704df11ea0ed132775a998a4
#
_cell.length_a   1.000
_cell.length_b   1.000
_cell.length_c   1.000
_cell.angle_alpha   90.00
_cell.angle_beta   90.00
_cell.angle_gamma   90.00
#
_symmetry.space_group_name_H-M   'P 1'
#
loop_
_entity.id
_entity.type
_entity.pdbx_description
1 polymer ?
#
loop_
_entity_poly.entity_id
_entity_poly.type
_entity_poly.pdbx_seq_one_letter_code
_entity_poly.pdbx_strand_id
1 'polypeptide(L)'
;MLQKVLEIEYKLDALLLSQLPGTVPSPDLTAAARQWSAAVWREAVKYGPLVLNSQQPRQGIELARHPVCICGVHRSGTTLLQNLLDGHPDLVVLPSEGTFYTVLESKLWALPANEQISFLASEWIRRLANPINQPPYWLLGHSTASHSPYVDFARYFIAWWNVLDHKKNRHAPHLAVVLAYATCTNKLNAKHWVDKTPTNERFLKRIWKEMPDAKIIHIIRDPLDTLNSRKMMEPSIPVWSALADMKVSFKVAAKQSQLNDPRYTLIRYEELCNEPQRILQRLGLFLNIPVTGSLTTPTVAGMPVKANSTFANTSPAGKILEPHQHRQLTVLSAAEHMQLAAYLNAVGQKLNYPVHPIRAPRKLGILLKHVLLRVLRYPRRQFQLYITR
;
A
#
# COMPACT_ATOMS: atom_id res chain seq x y z
N MET A 1 -17.93 11.39 26.93
CA MET A 1 -17.97 11.44 25.46
C MET A 1 -17.00 10.47 24.82
N LEU A 2 -15.80 10.30 25.33
CA LEU A 2 -14.96 9.12 25.03
C LEU A 2 -15.70 7.81 25.29
N GLN A 3 -16.66 7.79 26.22
CA GLN A 3 -17.53 6.65 26.49
C GLN A 3 -18.22 6.12 25.22
N LYS A 4 -18.74 7.00 24.34
CA LYS A 4 -19.37 6.58 23.08
C LYS A 4 -18.36 6.02 22.07
N VAL A 5 -17.14 6.55 22.03
CA VAL A 5 -16.06 6.00 21.20
C VAL A 5 -15.71 4.59 21.71
N LEU A 6 -15.55 4.42 23.02
CA LEU A 6 -15.28 3.14 23.64
C LEU A 6 -16.39 2.10 23.41
N GLU A 7 -17.65 2.48 23.60
CA GLU A 7 -18.79 1.56 23.36
C GLU A 7 -18.79 1.00 21.94
N ILE A 8 -18.49 1.86 20.96
CA ILE A 8 -18.42 1.43 19.55
C ILE A 8 -17.14 0.62 19.30
N GLU A 9 -16.01 0.97 19.97
CA GLU A 9 -14.75 0.26 19.87
C GLU A 9 -14.90 -1.18 20.39
N TYR A 10 -15.54 -1.41 21.51
CA TYR A 10 -15.84 -2.75 22.03
C TYR A 10 -16.69 -3.59 21.07
N LYS A 11 -17.70 -2.98 20.46
CA LYS A 11 -18.54 -3.67 19.44
C LYS A 11 -17.71 -4.03 18.20
N LEU A 12 -16.87 -3.11 17.76
CA LEU A 12 -16.00 -3.32 16.61
C LEU A 12 -14.97 -4.41 16.89
N ASP A 13 -14.40 -4.44 18.10
CA ASP A 13 -13.43 -5.44 18.53
C ASP A 13 -14.04 -6.86 18.51
N ALA A 14 -15.24 -7.02 19.06
CA ALA A 14 -15.98 -8.29 19.02
C ALA A 14 -16.22 -8.77 17.57
N LEU A 15 -16.56 -7.86 16.66
CA LEU A 15 -16.75 -8.18 15.25
C LEU A 15 -15.42 -8.54 14.55
N LEU A 16 -14.32 -7.84 14.87
CA LEU A 16 -12.99 -8.15 14.35
C LEU A 16 -12.52 -9.54 14.78
N LEU A 17 -12.72 -9.90 16.05
CA LEU A 17 -12.34 -11.20 16.59
C LEU A 17 -13.18 -12.36 16.00
N SER A 18 -14.41 -12.09 15.61
CA SER A 18 -15.29 -13.08 14.97
C SER A 18 -15.04 -13.26 13.47
N GLN A 19 -14.34 -12.32 12.83
CA GLN A 19 -14.04 -12.35 11.41
C GLN A 19 -12.91 -13.33 11.10
N LEU A 20 -13.10 -14.19 10.11
CA LEU A 20 -12.02 -15.05 9.62
C LEU A 20 -10.98 -14.20 8.87
N PRO A 21 -9.68 -14.34 9.21
CA PRO A 21 -8.63 -13.60 8.55
C PRO A 21 -8.62 -13.82 7.03
N GLY A 22 -8.47 -12.73 6.26
CA GLY A 22 -8.40 -12.78 4.80
C GLY A 22 -9.76 -12.92 4.08
N THR A 23 -10.87 -12.90 4.81
CA THR A 23 -12.21 -12.87 4.22
C THR A 23 -12.67 -11.43 3.95
N VAL A 24 -13.67 -11.28 3.07
CA VAL A 24 -14.32 -9.98 2.87
C VAL A 24 -15.02 -9.56 4.16
N PRO A 25 -14.83 -8.33 4.64
CA PRO A 25 -15.49 -7.85 5.85
C PRO A 25 -17.01 -7.97 5.75
N SER A 26 -17.64 -8.40 6.84
CA SER A 26 -19.09 -8.44 6.91
C SER A 26 -19.69 -7.03 6.77
N PRO A 27 -20.95 -6.89 6.29
CA PRO A 27 -21.64 -5.60 6.27
C PRO A 27 -21.67 -4.93 7.65
N ASP A 28 -21.87 -5.72 8.72
CA ASP A 28 -21.91 -5.24 10.10
C ASP A 28 -20.56 -4.70 10.57
N LEU A 29 -19.46 -5.41 10.27
CA LEU A 29 -18.11 -4.94 10.55
C LEU A 29 -17.83 -3.64 9.81
N THR A 30 -18.21 -3.56 8.54
CA THR A 30 -18.02 -2.35 7.74
C THR A 30 -18.84 -1.17 8.29
N ALA A 31 -20.08 -1.40 8.70
CA ALA A 31 -20.93 -0.39 9.30
C ALA A 31 -20.40 0.09 10.65
N ALA A 32 -20.00 -0.85 11.54
CA ALA A 32 -19.42 -0.54 12.84
C ALA A 32 -18.12 0.28 12.71
N ALA A 33 -17.24 -0.09 11.77
CA ALA A 33 -16.00 0.66 11.52
C ALA A 33 -16.27 2.10 11.04
N ARG A 34 -17.30 2.31 10.21
CA ARG A 34 -17.73 3.65 9.78
C ARG A 34 -18.31 4.46 10.96
N GLN A 35 -19.17 3.84 11.78
CA GLN A 35 -19.74 4.49 12.95
C GLN A 35 -18.67 4.91 13.96
N TRP A 36 -17.70 4.01 14.20
CA TRP A 36 -16.58 4.28 15.08
C TRP A 36 -15.70 5.42 14.56
N SER A 37 -15.28 5.39 13.31
CA SER A 37 -14.45 6.47 12.74
C SER A 37 -15.16 7.82 12.76
N ALA A 38 -16.48 7.85 12.52
CA ALA A 38 -17.27 9.06 12.63
C ALA A 38 -17.42 9.56 14.07
N ALA A 39 -17.46 8.66 15.07
CA ALA A 39 -17.47 9.03 16.48
C ALA A 39 -16.13 9.64 16.90
N VAL A 40 -15.02 9.00 16.53
CA VAL A 40 -13.64 9.51 16.75
C VAL A 40 -13.47 10.90 16.14
N TRP A 41 -13.88 11.07 14.88
CA TRP A 41 -13.77 12.35 14.19
C TRP A 41 -14.58 13.46 14.87
N ARG A 42 -15.84 13.19 15.24
CA ARG A 42 -16.67 14.16 15.97
C ARG A 42 -16.06 14.59 17.29
N GLU A 43 -15.46 13.63 18.00
CA GLU A 43 -14.79 13.93 19.28
C GLU A 43 -13.54 14.79 19.04
N ALA A 44 -12.73 14.47 18.03
CA ALA A 44 -11.57 15.27 17.66
C ALA A 44 -11.91 16.71 17.26
N VAL A 45 -12.96 16.89 16.44
CA VAL A 45 -13.43 18.23 16.01
C VAL A 45 -13.90 19.05 17.21
N LYS A 46 -14.57 18.42 18.17
CA LYS A 46 -15.06 19.10 19.39
C LYS A 46 -13.91 19.66 20.23
N TYR A 47 -12.81 18.91 20.38
CA TYR A 47 -11.65 19.37 21.15
C TYR A 47 -10.70 20.27 20.33
N GLY A 48 -10.86 20.30 19.00
CA GLY A 48 -9.98 21.00 18.09
C GLY A 48 -8.59 20.38 17.96
N PRO A 49 -7.70 21.01 17.18
CA PRO A 49 -6.37 20.51 16.92
C PRO A 49 -5.54 20.45 18.22
N LEU A 50 -4.63 19.48 18.28
CA LEU A 50 -3.56 19.47 19.27
C LEU A 50 -2.51 20.52 18.91
N VAL A 51 -1.94 21.15 19.94
CA VAL A 51 -0.88 22.13 19.75
C VAL A 51 0.41 21.38 19.40
N LEU A 52 0.99 21.72 18.26
CA LEU A 52 2.33 21.27 17.90
C LEU A 52 3.35 22.09 18.72
N ASN A 53 4.34 21.43 19.31
CA ASN A 53 5.42 22.16 19.97
C ASN A 53 6.30 22.91 18.96
N SER A 54 7.18 23.78 19.44
CA SER A 54 7.99 24.68 18.58
C SER A 54 8.91 23.95 17.59
N GLN A 55 9.27 22.68 17.84
CA GLN A 55 10.16 21.90 16.98
C GLN A 55 9.41 21.06 15.95
N GLN A 56 8.21 20.57 16.27
CA GLN A 56 7.46 19.66 15.43
C GLN A 56 7.18 20.19 14.01
N PRO A 57 6.79 21.47 13.79
CA PRO A 57 6.57 21.95 12.42
C PRO A 57 7.82 21.84 11.56
N ARG A 58 9.00 22.17 12.09
CA ARG A 58 10.28 22.07 11.37
C ARG A 58 10.62 20.60 11.07
N GLN A 59 10.52 19.73 12.07
CA GLN A 59 10.77 18.29 11.93
C GLN A 59 9.82 17.64 10.88
N GLY A 60 8.53 17.96 10.95
CA GLY A 60 7.55 17.43 10.02
C GLY A 60 7.75 17.89 8.59
N ILE A 61 8.09 19.17 8.37
CA ILE A 61 8.40 19.70 7.03
C ILE A 61 9.66 19.02 6.46
N GLU A 62 10.66 18.74 7.29
CA GLU A 62 11.85 18.00 6.86
C GLU A 62 11.51 16.56 6.51
N LEU A 63 10.81 15.85 7.39
CA LEU A 63 10.34 14.48 7.10
C LEU A 63 9.51 14.41 5.81
N ALA A 64 8.62 15.38 5.58
CA ALA A 64 7.76 15.42 4.40
C ALA A 64 8.52 15.44 3.06
N ARG A 65 9.77 15.91 3.06
CA ARG A 65 10.64 15.99 1.87
C ARG A 65 11.24 14.66 1.45
N HIS A 66 11.21 13.65 2.33
CA HIS A 66 11.91 12.38 2.13
C HIS A 66 10.98 11.17 2.02
N PRO A 67 10.07 11.14 1.02
CA PRO A 67 9.18 10.00 0.79
C PRO A 67 9.92 8.80 0.21
N VAL A 68 9.48 7.62 0.62
CA VAL A 68 9.81 6.32 0.02
C VAL A 68 8.51 5.69 -0.44
N CYS A 69 8.37 5.44 -1.74
CA CYS A 69 7.20 4.79 -2.31
C CYS A 69 7.51 3.34 -2.67
N ILE A 70 6.89 2.40 -1.98
CA ILE A 70 6.90 0.98 -2.37
C ILE A 70 5.78 0.76 -3.37
N CYS A 71 6.11 0.28 -4.55
CA CYS A 71 5.17 -0.01 -5.62
C CYS A 71 5.41 -1.37 -6.27
N GLY A 72 4.53 -1.77 -7.15
CA GLY A 72 4.47 -3.04 -7.85
C GLY A 72 3.03 -3.52 -7.94
N VAL A 73 2.74 -4.53 -8.73
CA VAL A 73 1.36 -5.03 -8.82
C VAL A 73 0.93 -5.74 -7.54
N HIS A 74 -0.37 -5.85 -7.33
CA HIS A 74 -0.90 -6.66 -6.25
C HIS A 74 -0.32 -8.08 -6.30
N ARG A 75 0.05 -8.64 -5.16
CA ARG A 75 0.65 -9.98 -4.97
C ARG A 75 2.09 -10.13 -5.46
N SER A 76 2.79 -9.04 -5.75
CA SER A 76 4.23 -9.05 -6.07
C SER A 76 5.16 -9.03 -4.85
N GLY A 77 4.62 -8.95 -3.62
CA GLY A 77 5.43 -8.92 -2.39
C GLY A 77 5.54 -7.53 -1.74
N THR A 78 4.80 -6.53 -2.22
CA THR A 78 4.81 -5.16 -1.66
C THR A 78 4.54 -5.12 -0.16
N THR A 79 3.62 -5.95 0.35
CA THR A 79 3.31 -6.03 1.79
C THR A 79 4.46 -6.64 2.60
N LEU A 80 5.13 -7.68 2.11
CA LEU A 80 6.32 -8.22 2.77
C LEU A 80 7.40 -7.15 2.90
N LEU A 81 7.67 -6.43 1.83
CA LEU A 81 8.67 -5.37 1.82
C LEU A 81 8.31 -4.24 2.78
N GLN A 82 7.05 -3.79 2.81
CA GLN A 82 6.55 -2.82 3.78
C GLN A 82 6.79 -3.29 5.21
N ASN A 83 6.42 -4.54 5.51
CA ASN A 83 6.52 -5.11 6.85
C ASN A 83 7.97 -5.32 7.31
N LEU A 84 8.92 -5.51 6.37
CA LEU A 84 10.34 -5.57 6.67
C LEU A 84 10.93 -4.17 6.98
N LEU A 85 10.39 -3.12 6.40
CA LEU A 85 10.80 -1.74 6.70
C LEU A 85 10.14 -1.18 7.95
N ASP A 86 9.01 -1.77 8.40
CA ASP A 86 8.34 -1.37 9.64
C ASP A 86 9.23 -1.65 10.87
N GLY A 87 9.05 -0.87 11.92
CA GLY A 87 9.85 -1.00 13.13
C GLY A 87 11.25 -0.38 13.07
N HIS A 88 11.74 0.02 11.88
CA HIS A 88 13.02 0.72 11.78
C HIS A 88 12.94 2.13 12.40
N PRO A 89 13.92 2.55 13.24
CA PRO A 89 13.87 3.85 13.92
C PRO A 89 13.90 5.04 12.95
N ASP A 90 14.66 4.95 11.85
CA ASP A 90 14.77 6.01 10.84
C ASP A 90 13.60 6.03 9.82
N LEU A 91 12.58 5.19 9.99
CA LEU A 91 11.45 5.10 9.06
C LEU A 91 10.11 5.30 9.76
N VAL A 92 9.26 6.12 9.17
CA VAL A 92 7.82 6.19 9.45
C VAL A 92 7.12 5.36 8.39
N VAL A 93 6.81 4.12 8.68
CA VAL A 93 6.11 3.24 7.72
C VAL A 93 4.61 3.33 7.99
N LEU A 94 3.84 3.81 7.01
CA LEU A 94 2.38 3.80 7.13
C LEU A 94 1.90 2.34 7.22
N PRO A 95 1.09 2.00 8.21
CA PRO A 95 0.74 0.59 8.47
C PRO A 95 -0.32 0.03 7.49
N SER A 96 -0.84 0.86 6.61
CA SER A 96 -1.80 0.50 5.57
C SER A 96 -1.36 1.05 4.22
N GLU A 97 -2.05 0.64 3.14
CA GLU A 97 -1.80 1.18 1.81
C GLU A 97 -2.20 2.66 1.75
N GLY A 98 -1.31 3.53 1.28
CA GLY A 98 -1.61 4.95 1.15
C GLY A 98 -2.73 5.24 0.16
N THR A 99 -2.67 4.59 -1.01
CA THR A 99 -3.66 4.67 -2.10
C THR A 99 -4.01 6.09 -2.55
N PHE A 100 -3.14 7.08 -2.26
CA PHE A 100 -3.46 8.46 -2.55
C PHE A 100 -3.68 8.69 -4.03
N TYR A 101 -2.66 8.46 -4.86
CA TYR A 101 -2.76 8.66 -6.31
C TYR A 101 -3.70 7.69 -7.02
N THR A 102 -3.87 6.48 -6.48
CA THR A 102 -4.65 5.43 -7.14
C THR A 102 -6.15 5.53 -6.85
N VAL A 103 -6.54 6.01 -5.67
CA VAL A 103 -7.94 5.98 -5.20
C VAL A 103 -8.38 7.27 -4.51
N LEU A 104 -7.61 7.74 -3.50
CA LEU A 104 -8.13 8.76 -2.58
C LEU A 104 -8.16 10.15 -3.22
N GLU A 105 -7.18 10.49 -4.01
CA GLU A 105 -7.06 11.82 -4.58
C GLU A 105 -8.27 12.22 -5.43
N SER A 106 -8.71 11.35 -6.33
CA SER A 106 -9.86 11.62 -7.20
C SER A 106 -11.15 11.79 -6.41
N LYS A 107 -11.33 11.02 -5.33
CA LYS A 107 -12.47 11.14 -4.44
C LYS A 107 -12.41 12.43 -3.62
N LEU A 108 -11.23 12.72 -3.07
CA LEU A 108 -10.99 13.90 -2.24
C LEU A 108 -11.30 15.19 -3.01
N TRP A 109 -10.74 15.34 -4.21
CA TRP A 109 -10.92 16.58 -5.01
C TRP A 109 -12.28 16.68 -5.69
N ALA A 110 -13.10 15.63 -5.66
CA ALA A 110 -14.51 15.69 -6.06
C ALA A 110 -15.44 16.22 -4.96
N LEU A 111 -14.95 16.32 -3.71
CA LEU A 111 -15.73 16.81 -2.57
C LEU A 111 -15.60 18.33 -2.40
N PRO A 112 -16.63 18.99 -1.84
CA PRO A 112 -16.52 20.35 -1.36
C PRO A 112 -15.36 20.50 -0.34
N ALA A 113 -14.71 21.66 -0.31
CA ALA A 113 -13.53 21.89 0.51
C ALA A 113 -13.75 21.61 2.01
N ASN A 114 -14.94 21.93 2.52
CA ASN A 114 -15.32 21.68 3.92
C ASN A 114 -15.50 20.17 4.25
N GLU A 115 -15.66 19.31 3.25
CA GLU A 115 -15.84 17.87 3.45
C GLU A 115 -14.53 17.09 3.28
N GLN A 116 -13.52 17.66 2.63
CA GLN A 116 -12.27 17.00 2.29
C GLN A 116 -11.51 16.50 3.52
N ILE A 117 -11.42 17.33 4.54
CA ILE A 117 -10.71 16.99 5.77
C ILE A 117 -11.40 15.83 6.52
N SER A 118 -12.73 15.86 6.65
CA SER A 118 -13.50 14.82 7.33
C SER A 118 -13.46 13.48 6.58
N PHE A 119 -13.52 13.54 5.26
CA PHE A 119 -13.39 12.34 4.40
C PHE A 119 -12.06 11.64 4.63
N LEU A 120 -10.95 12.38 4.53
CA LEU A 120 -9.63 11.78 4.63
C LEU A 120 -9.32 11.30 6.05
N ALA A 121 -9.72 12.07 7.07
CA ALA A 121 -9.60 11.68 8.46
C ALA A 121 -10.35 10.38 8.76
N SER A 122 -11.62 10.30 8.38
CA SER A 122 -12.45 9.10 8.62
C SER A 122 -11.89 7.86 7.89
N GLU A 123 -11.36 8.04 6.69
CA GLU A 123 -10.72 6.97 5.94
C GLU A 123 -9.48 6.43 6.68
N TRP A 124 -8.62 7.30 7.19
CA TRP A 124 -7.40 6.89 7.87
C TRP A 124 -7.63 6.38 9.30
N ILE A 125 -8.58 6.96 10.04
CA ILE A 125 -8.99 6.41 11.35
C ILE A 125 -9.40 4.94 11.18
N ARG A 126 -10.23 4.60 10.18
CA ARG A 126 -10.62 3.21 9.92
C ARG A 126 -9.43 2.31 9.57
N ARG A 127 -8.49 2.81 8.79
CA ARG A 127 -7.27 2.05 8.41
C ARG A 127 -6.38 1.77 9.61
N LEU A 128 -6.32 2.68 10.58
CA LEU A 128 -5.56 2.50 11.82
C LEU A 128 -6.20 1.50 12.78
N ALA A 129 -7.50 1.27 12.71
CA ALA A 129 -8.14 0.14 13.38
C ALA A 129 -7.98 -1.18 12.62
N ASN A 130 -7.57 -1.11 11.35
CA ASN A 130 -7.31 -2.26 10.47
C ASN A 130 -8.49 -3.26 10.35
N PRO A 131 -9.75 -2.81 10.19
CA PRO A 131 -10.91 -3.71 10.20
C PRO A 131 -11.02 -4.58 8.94
N ILE A 132 -10.25 -4.30 7.91
CA ILE A 132 -10.34 -4.95 6.59
C ILE A 132 -9.20 -5.96 6.40
N ASN A 133 -8.09 -5.78 7.12
CA ASN A 133 -6.90 -6.61 6.97
C ASN A 133 -6.81 -7.69 8.07
N GLN A 134 -5.71 -8.40 8.09
CA GLN A 134 -5.40 -9.37 9.13
C GLN A 134 -4.83 -8.68 10.38
N PRO A 135 -4.88 -9.32 11.57
CA PRO A 135 -4.21 -8.82 12.76
C PRO A 135 -2.73 -8.46 12.47
N PRO A 136 -2.16 -7.47 13.19
CA PRO A 136 -2.73 -6.84 14.36
C PRO A 136 -3.81 -5.81 14.02
N TYR A 137 -4.80 -5.70 14.91
CA TYR A 137 -5.77 -4.61 14.90
C TYR A 137 -5.33 -3.53 15.89
N TRP A 138 -5.98 -2.35 15.87
CA TRP A 138 -5.71 -1.26 16.80
C TRP A 138 -4.25 -0.78 16.76
N LEU A 139 -3.84 -0.30 15.58
CA LEU A 139 -2.44 0.00 15.25
C LEU A 139 -1.81 1.17 16.05
N LEU A 140 -2.61 1.91 16.80
CA LEU A 140 -2.17 2.92 17.78
C LEU A 140 -2.44 2.48 19.25
N GLY A 141 -2.85 1.23 19.44
CA GLY A 141 -3.30 0.70 20.73
C GLY A 141 -4.80 0.93 20.98
N HIS A 142 -5.31 0.37 22.07
CA HIS A 142 -6.72 0.52 22.45
C HIS A 142 -6.98 1.85 23.17
N SER A 143 -8.20 2.37 22.99
CA SER A 143 -8.67 3.50 23.79
C SER A 143 -8.94 3.10 25.25
N THR A 144 -8.84 4.07 26.17
CA THR A 144 -9.21 3.96 27.56
C THR A 144 -10.33 4.94 27.92
N ALA A 145 -10.86 4.86 29.13
CA ALA A 145 -11.92 5.79 29.58
C ALA A 145 -11.50 7.27 29.54
N SER A 146 -10.19 7.54 29.66
CA SER A 146 -9.64 8.90 29.69
C SER A 146 -8.92 9.33 28.42
N HIS A 147 -8.56 8.38 27.54
CA HIS A 147 -7.68 8.66 26.39
C HIS A 147 -8.00 7.76 25.20
N SER A 148 -8.01 8.34 23.98
CA SER A 148 -8.09 7.60 22.74
C SER A 148 -6.98 8.03 21.78
N PRO A 149 -6.05 7.12 21.42
CA PRO A 149 -4.98 7.46 20.48
C PRO A 149 -5.50 7.80 19.09
N TYR A 150 -6.70 7.37 18.75
CA TYR A 150 -7.36 7.68 17.47
C TYR A 150 -7.95 9.09 17.45
N VAL A 151 -8.45 9.57 18.60
CA VAL A 151 -8.87 10.98 18.77
C VAL A 151 -7.64 11.88 18.68
N ASP A 152 -6.54 11.50 19.30
CA ASP A 152 -5.29 12.28 19.20
C ASP A 152 -4.73 12.28 17.78
N PHE A 153 -4.74 11.14 17.10
CA PHE A 153 -4.38 11.09 15.66
C PHE A 153 -5.22 12.07 14.85
N ALA A 154 -6.54 12.08 15.03
CA ALA A 154 -7.43 12.97 14.29
C ALA A 154 -7.18 14.44 14.63
N ARG A 155 -6.86 14.77 15.89
CA ARG A 155 -6.51 16.13 16.33
C ARG A 155 -5.15 16.58 15.78
N TYR A 156 -4.14 15.71 15.75
CA TYR A 156 -2.87 15.98 15.07
C TYR A 156 -3.06 16.11 13.55
N PHE A 157 -3.94 15.31 12.96
CA PHE A 157 -4.26 15.44 11.54
C PHE A 157 -4.85 16.83 11.22
N ILE A 158 -5.77 17.36 12.07
CA ILE A 158 -6.27 18.73 11.92
C ILE A 158 -5.13 19.74 12.08
N ALA A 159 -4.24 19.58 13.06
CA ALA A 159 -3.11 20.47 13.27
C ALA A 159 -2.20 20.53 12.03
N TRP A 160 -1.80 19.37 11.49
CA TRP A 160 -0.96 19.29 10.30
C TRP A 160 -1.66 19.75 9.03
N TRP A 161 -2.97 19.49 8.91
CA TRP A 161 -3.77 20.03 7.82
C TRP A 161 -3.70 21.55 7.77
N ASN A 162 -3.75 22.23 8.92
CA ASN A 162 -3.69 23.68 9.00
C ASN A 162 -2.28 24.26 8.73
N VAL A 163 -1.23 23.48 8.96
CA VAL A 163 0.17 23.90 8.71
C VAL A 163 0.56 23.77 7.25
N LEU A 164 0.00 22.81 6.52
CA LEU A 164 0.40 22.52 5.16
C LEU A 164 -0.34 23.39 4.13
N ASP A 165 0.37 23.81 3.08
CA ASP A 165 -0.20 24.62 1.99
C ASP A 165 -0.85 23.73 0.92
N HIS A 166 -2.15 23.51 1.03
CA HIS A 166 -2.94 22.69 0.10
C HIS A 166 -3.12 23.32 -1.28
N LYS A 167 -2.90 24.63 -1.42
CA LYS A 167 -3.00 25.33 -2.73
C LYS A 167 -1.78 25.08 -3.58
N LYS A 168 -0.61 25.03 -2.94
CA LYS A 168 0.67 24.82 -3.63
C LYS A 168 1.03 23.36 -3.80
N ASN A 169 0.58 22.50 -2.90
CA ASN A 169 0.93 21.09 -2.89
C ASN A 169 -0.32 20.20 -2.85
N ARG A 170 -0.66 19.62 -3.99
CA ARG A 170 -1.79 18.67 -4.09
C ARG A 170 -1.61 17.39 -3.25
N HIS A 171 -0.38 17.08 -2.84
CA HIS A 171 -0.07 15.94 -1.96
C HIS A 171 -0.18 16.30 -0.47
N ALA A 172 -0.34 17.59 -0.13
CA ALA A 172 -0.45 18.06 1.26
C ALA A 172 -1.50 17.32 2.11
N PRO A 173 -2.69 16.94 1.60
CA PRO A 173 -3.64 16.15 2.36
C PRO A 173 -3.08 14.82 2.84
N HIS A 174 -2.35 14.11 1.98
CA HIS A 174 -1.69 12.85 2.35
C HIS A 174 -0.53 13.07 3.32
N LEU A 175 0.25 14.13 3.14
CA LEU A 175 1.30 14.52 4.07
C LEU A 175 0.76 14.81 5.48
N ALA A 176 -0.43 15.43 5.59
CA ALA A 176 -1.07 15.65 6.90
C ALA A 176 -1.32 14.32 7.63
N VAL A 177 -1.72 13.28 6.90
CA VAL A 177 -1.89 11.92 7.46
C VAL A 177 -0.55 11.36 7.94
N VAL A 178 0.48 11.41 7.09
CA VAL A 178 1.83 10.92 7.41
C VAL A 178 2.37 11.60 8.67
N LEU A 179 2.27 12.92 8.73
CA LEU A 179 2.79 13.71 9.85
C LEU A 179 1.99 13.50 11.13
N ALA A 180 0.68 13.34 11.05
CA ALA A 180 -0.15 12.97 12.20
C ALA A 180 0.25 11.59 12.74
N TYR A 181 0.42 10.60 11.87
CA TYR A 181 0.89 9.28 12.27
C TYR A 181 2.32 9.31 12.86
N ALA A 182 3.23 10.05 12.24
CA ALA A 182 4.59 10.24 12.75
C ALA A 182 4.61 10.92 14.12
N THR A 183 3.68 11.87 14.35
CA THR A 183 3.55 12.54 15.66
C THR A 183 3.04 11.56 16.72
N CYS A 184 1.99 10.79 16.43
CA CYS A 184 1.43 9.80 17.34
C CYS A 184 2.42 8.69 17.71
N THR A 185 3.31 8.34 16.78
CA THR A 185 4.33 7.28 16.97
C THR A 185 5.69 7.83 17.41
N ASN A 186 5.78 9.14 17.71
CA ASN A 186 7.01 9.84 18.11
C ASN A 186 8.18 9.65 17.12
N LYS A 187 7.89 9.69 15.81
CA LYS A 187 8.86 9.45 14.74
C LYS A 187 9.05 10.65 13.78
N LEU A 188 8.75 11.88 14.21
CA LEU A 188 8.97 13.07 13.38
C LEU A 188 10.45 13.31 13.00
N ASN A 189 11.39 12.75 13.78
CA ASN A 189 12.83 12.81 13.51
C ASN A 189 13.33 11.67 12.61
N ALA A 190 12.45 10.81 12.10
CA ALA A 190 12.85 9.77 11.16
C ALA A 190 13.39 10.37 9.87
N LYS A 191 14.30 9.66 9.20
CA LYS A 191 14.89 10.11 7.92
C LYS A 191 13.91 10.06 6.76
N HIS A 192 13.00 9.07 6.78
CA HIS A 192 12.06 8.86 5.67
C HIS A 192 10.69 8.46 6.20
N TRP A 193 9.66 8.80 5.43
CA TRP A 193 8.36 8.17 5.55
C TRP A 193 8.12 7.23 4.35
N VAL A 194 7.41 6.14 4.61
CA VAL A 194 7.21 5.05 3.64
C VAL A 194 5.72 4.86 3.38
N ASP A 195 5.33 4.99 2.11
CA ASP A 195 4.01 4.63 1.60
C ASP A 195 4.11 3.40 0.71
N LYS A 196 3.34 2.37 1.00
CA LYS A 196 3.17 1.24 0.12
C LYS A 196 1.81 1.33 -0.56
N THR A 197 1.84 1.49 -1.87
CA THR A 197 0.63 1.47 -2.71
C THR A 197 0.89 0.65 -3.98
N PRO A 198 0.22 -0.50 -4.13
CA PRO A 198 0.30 -1.25 -5.38
C PRO A 198 -0.08 -0.38 -6.58
N THR A 199 0.61 -0.57 -7.69
CA THR A 199 0.44 0.16 -8.95
C THR A 199 0.83 1.65 -8.94
N ASN A 200 1.44 2.18 -7.87
CA ASN A 200 1.97 3.54 -7.81
C ASN A 200 3.08 3.80 -8.85
N GLU A 201 3.72 2.77 -9.38
CA GLU A 201 4.68 2.89 -10.49
C GLU A 201 4.09 3.55 -11.75
N ARG A 202 2.79 3.62 -11.86
CA ARG A 202 2.10 4.34 -12.94
C ARG A 202 2.21 5.85 -12.82
N PHE A 203 2.46 6.35 -11.63
CA PHE A 203 2.45 7.76 -11.28
C PHE A 203 3.85 8.34 -11.05
N LEU A 204 4.95 7.63 -11.39
CA LEU A 204 6.32 8.05 -11.09
C LEU A 204 6.65 9.46 -11.55
N LYS A 205 6.27 9.83 -12.79
CA LYS A 205 6.50 11.18 -13.31
C LYS A 205 5.84 12.25 -12.45
N ARG A 206 4.66 11.97 -11.96
CA ARG A 206 3.88 12.88 -11.13
C ARG A 206 4.44 12.90 -9.72
N ILE A 207 4.76 11.74 -9.14
CA ILE A 207 5.39 11.62 -7.84
C ILE A 207 6.67 12.47 -7.80
N TRP A 208 7.58 12.31 -8.77
CA TRP A 208 8.81 13.09 -8.83
C TRP A 208 8.61 14.58 -9.17
N LYS A 209 7.51 14.94 -9.82
CA LYS A 209 7.16 16.35 -10.02
C LYS A 209 6.71 17.02 -8.70
N GLU A 210 5.91 16.30 -7.90
CA GLU A 210 5.36 16.80 -6.64
C GLU A 210 6.34 16.64 -5.46
N MET A 211 7.16 15.58 -5.51
CA MET A 211 8.15 15.21 -4.50
C MET A 211 9.47 14.82 -5.19
N PRO A 212 10.33 15.80 -5.55
CA PRO A 212 11.52 15.55 -6.38
C PRO A 212 12.50 14.53 -5.79
N ASP A 213 12.59 14.46 -4.46
CA ASP A 213 13.52 13.57 -3.73
C ASP A 213 12.91 12.20 -3.41
N ALA A 214 11.70 11.92 -3.91
CA ALA A 214 11.01 10.66 -3.66
C ALA A 214 11.84 9.46 -4.13
N LYS A 215 12.14 8.56 -3.21
CA LYS A 215 12.77 7.26 -3.50
C LYS A 215 11.71 6.22 -3.83
N ILE A 216 11.93 5.46 -4.89
CA ILE A 216 10.99 4.46 -5.38
C ILE A 216 11.60 3.07 -5.22
N ILE A 217 10.91 2.21 -4.49
CA ILE A 217 11.24 0.78 -4.40
C ILE A 217 10.17 0.01 -5.15
N HIS A 218 10.50 -0.44 -6.35
CA HIS A 218 9.59 -1.20 -7.18
C HIS A 218 9.87 -2.70 -7.02
N ILE A 219 8.88 -3.46 -6.54
CA ILE A 219 9.01 -4.91 -6.40
C ILE A 219 8.21 -5.62 -7.48
N ILE A 220 8.87 -6.56 -8.16
CA ILE A 220 8.27 -7.45 -9.15
C ILE A 220 8.42 -8.90 -8.70
N ARG A 221 7.58 -9.77 -9.24
CA ARG A 221 7.57 -11.21 -8.95
C ARG A 221 7.29 -11.98 -10.22
N ASP A 222 7.64 -13.27 -10.24
CA ASP A 222 7.31 -14.17 -11.34
C ASP A 222 5.85 -13.97 -11.79
N PRO A 223 5.61 -13.73 -13.09
CA PRO A 223 4.29 -13.43 -13.60
C PRO A 223 3.26 -14.53 -13.36
N LEU A 224 3.65 -15.79 -13.43
CA LEU A 224 2.78 -16.93 -13.21
C LEU A 224 2.36 -17.01 -11.76
N ASP A 225 3.31 -16.91 -10.83
CA ASP A 225 3.04 -16.94 -9.39
C ASP A 225 2.19 -15.74 -8.94
N THR A 226 2.45 -14.58 -9.52
CA THR A 226 1.68 -13.37 -9.25
C THR A 226 0.23 -13.53 -9.68
N LEU A 227 -0.01 -14.03 -10.91
CA LEU A 227 -1.36 -14.22 -11.43
C LEU A 227 -2.12 -15.31 -10.68
N ASN A 228 -1.46 -16.45 -10.35
CA ASN A 228 -2.04 -17.50 -9.52
C ASN A 228 -2.47 -16.96 -8.15
N SER A 229 -1.57 -16.26 -7.45
CA SER A 229 -1.86 -15.69 -6.15
C SER A 229 -2.98 -14.64 -6.21
N ARG A 230 -3.04 -13.85 -7.30
CA ARG A 230 -4.10 -12.87 -7.50
C ARG A 230 -5.46 -13.53 -7.71
N LYS A 231 -5.51 -14.57 -8.53
CA LYS A 231 -6.73 -15.31 -8.84
C LYS A 231 -7.25 -16.11 -7.66
N MET A 232 -6.36 -16.68 -6.84
CA MET A 232 -6.77 -17.35 -5.60
C MET A 232 -7.42 -16.38 -4.61
N MET A 233 -6.89 -15.16 -4.49
CA MET A 233 -7.43 -14.15 -3.58
C MET A 233 -8.73 -13.54 -4.11
N GLU A 234 -8.86 -13.42 -5.42
CA GLU A 234 -10.02 -12.83 -6.11
C GLU A 234 -10.39 -13.68 -7.33
N PRO A 235 -11.11 -14.81 -7.12
CA PRO A 235 -11.43 -15.76 -8.19
C PRO A 235 -12.19 -15.15 -9.37
N SER A 236 -12.97 -14.10 -9.10
CA SER A 236 -13.77 -13.37 -10.10
C SER A 236 -12.97 -12.35 -10.92
N ILE A 237 -11.69 -12.10 -10.60
CA ILE A 237 -10.91 -11.10 -11.31
C ILE A 237 -10.79 -11.47 -12.80
N PRO A 238 -11.08 -10.54 -13.72
CA PRO A 238 -10.84 -10.77 -15.12
C PRO A 238 -9.32 -10.86 -15.38
N VAL A 239 -8.86 -12.02 -15.83
CA VAL A 239 -7.43 -12.29 -16.08
C VAL A 239 -6.77 -11.23 -16.96
N TRP A 240 -7.47 -10.76 -18.00
CA TRP A 240 -6.97 -9.70 -18.86
C TRP A 240 -6.67 -8.39 -18.10
N SER A 241 -7.44 -8.06 -17.06
CA SER A 241 -7.21 -6.86 -16.22
C SER A 241 -5.93 -7.02 -15.41
N ALA A 242 -5.76 -8.16 -14.73
CA ALA A 242 -4.53 -8.45 -13.97
C ALA A 242 -3.29 -8.44 -14.89
N LEU A 243 -3.38 -9.07 -16.06
CA LEU A 243 -2.29 -9.08 -17.04
C LEU A 243 -1.95 -7.68 -17.58
N ALA A 244 -2.97 -6.82 -17.75
CA ALA A 244 -2.75 -5.44 -18.19
C ALA A 244 -1.97 -4.64 -17.12
N ASP A 245 -2.32 -4.80 -15.85
CA ASP A 245 -1.63 -4.16 -14.74
C ASP A 245 -0.18 -4.65 -14.65
N MET A 246 0.04 -5.96 -14.72
CA MET A 246 1.37 -6.56 -14.73
C MET A 246 2.22 -6.07 -15.90
N LYS A 247 1.64 -5.97 -17.11
CA LYS A 247 2.36 -5.48 -18.31
C LYS A 247 2.83 -4.03 -18.13
N VAL A 248 2.00 -3.18 -17.55
CA VAL A 248 2.38 -1.78 -17.27
C VAL A 248 3.52 -1.76 -16.26
N SER A 249 3.38 -2.45 -15.15
CA SER A 249 4.39 -2.53 -14.09
C SER A 249 5.74 -3.04 -14.63
N PHE A 250 5.75 -4.14 -15.36
CA PHE A 250 6.97 -4.70 -15.98
C PHE A 250 7.59 -3.76 -17.02
N LYS A 251 6.79 -3.04 -17.82
CA LYS A 251 7.31 -2.03 -18.74
C LYS A 251 7.99 -0.88 -17.99
N VAL A 252 7.38 -0.42 -16.89
CA VAL A 252 7.99 0.61 -16.04
C VAL A 252 9.28 0.10 -15.43
N ALA A 253 9.29 -1.11 -14.86
CA ALA A 253 10.47 -1.74 -14.30
C ALA A 253 11.62 -1.84 -15.32
N ALA A 254 11.36 -2.38 -16.51
CA ALA A 254 12.35 -2.51 -17.56
C ALA A 254 12.91 -1.14 -18.02
N LYS A 255 12.04 -0.13 -18.15
CA LYS A 255 12.44 1.21 -18.53
C LYS A 255 13.30 1.88 -17.45
N GLN A 256 12.85 1.86 -16.19
CA GLN A 256 13.53 2.54 -15.10
C GLN A 256 14.87 1.89 -14.77
N SER A 257 14.98 0.56 -14.87
CA SER A 257 16.26 -0.15 -14.70
C SER A 257 17.32 0.27 -15.73
N GLN A 258 16.91 0.69 -16.93
CA GLN A 258 17.82 1.20 -17.96
C GLN A 258 18.25 2.65 -17.73
N LEU A 259 17.41 3.45 -17.04
CA LEU A 259 17.70 4.87 -16.80
C LEU A 259 18.69 5.09 -15.66
N ASN A 260 18.91 4.08 -14.80
CA ASN A 260 19.81 4.15 -13.63
C ASN A 260 19.58 5.40 -12.75
N ASP A 261 18.30 5.83 -12.60
CA ASP A 261 17.97 6.96 -11.73
C ASP A 261 18.29 6.59 -10.27
N PRO A 262 19.12 7.37 -9.56
CA PRO A 262 19.51 7.07 -8.18
C PRO A 262 18.32 7.07 -7.20
N ARG A 263 17.17 7.60 -7.61
CA ARG A 263 15.93 7.60 -6.82
C ARG A 263 15.09 6.34 -7.02
N TYR A 264 15.53 5.41 -7.87
CA TYR A 264 14.75 4.21 -8.20
C TYR A 264 15.58 2.94 -7.95
N THR A 265 14.97 1.95 -7.30
CA THR A 265 15.53 0.61 -7.18
C THR A 265 14.48 -0.45 -7.51
N LEU A 266 14.90 -1.49 -8.24
CA LEU A 266 14.07 -2.65 -8.57
C LEU A 266 14.46 -3.81 -7.67
N ILE A 267 13.46 -4.48 -7.09
CA ILE A 267 13.63 -5.70 -6.29
C ILE A 267 12.84 -6.82 -6.94
N ARG A 268 13.43 -8.01 -6.98
CA ARG A 268 12.70 -9.24 -7.29
C ARG A 268 12.26 -9.91 -5.99
N TYR A 269 10.97 -10.28 -5.93
CA TYR A 269 10.40 -10.95 -4.75
C TYR A 269 11.18 -12.22 -4.37
N GLU A 270 11.59 -12.98 -5.38
CA GLU A 270 12.33 -14.22 -5.20
C GLU A 270 13.69 -13.96 -4.54
N GLU A 271 14.39 -12.89 -4.94
CA GLU A 271 15.66 -12.49 -4.31
C GLU A 271 15.43 -12.03 -2.86
N LEU A 272 14.37 -11.27 -2.60
CA LEU A 272 14.03 -10.82 -1.25
C LEU A 272 13.76 -12.01 -0.32
N CYS A 273 13.14 -13.07 -0.80
CA CYS A 273 12.85 -14.25 0.00
C CYS A 273 14.06 -15.18 0.17
N ASN A 274 14.86 -15.37 -0.88
CA ASN A 274 16.00 -16.29 -0.86
C ASN A 274 17.25 -15.69 -0.20
N GLU A 275 17.45 -14.38 -0.38
CA GLU A 275 18.64 -13.65 0.07
C GLU A 275 18.26 -12.35 0.80
N PRO A 276 17.41 -12.42 1.85
CA PRO A 276 16.84 -11.22 2.47
C PRO A 276 17.93 -10.27 2.98
N GLN A 277 18.97 -10.77 3.58
CA GLN A 277 20.07 -9.95 4.12
C GLN A 277 20.77 -9.13 3.03
N ARG A 278 21.06 -9.73 1.88
CA ARG A 278 21.69 -9.04 0.74
C ARG A 278 20.77 -7.92 0.22
N ILE A 279 19.49 -8.19 0.09
CA ILE A 279 18.52 -7.20 -0.39
C ILE A 279 18.33 -6.08 0.64
N LEU A 280 18.27 -6.40 1.91
CA LEU A 280 18.13 -5.40 2.98
C LEU A 280 19.38 -4.53 3.11
N GLN A 281 20.58 -5.07 2.92
CA GLN A 281 21.81 -4.28 2.84
C GLN A 281 21.75 -3.29 1.66
N ARG A 282 21.35 -3.75 0.48
CA ARG A 282 21.16 -2.87 -0.70
C ARG A 282 20.14 -1.78 -0.44
N LEU A 283 19.04 -2.09 0.25
CA LEU A 283 18.03 -1.11 0.65
C LEU A 283 18.55 -0.13 1.69
N GLY A 284 19.33 -0.59 2.67
CA GLY A 284 19.98 0.27 3.65
C GLY A 284 20.85 1.33 2.98
N LEU A 285 21.69 0.91 2.02
CA LEU A 285 22.51 1.83 1.22
C LEU A 285 21.64 2.78 0.38
N PHE A 286 20.62 2.26 -0.30
CA PHE A 286 19.72 3.06 -1.12
C PHE A 286 18.96 4.13 -0.31
N LEU A 287 18.51 3.78 0.89
CA LEU A 287 17.79 4.68 1.80
C LEU A 287 18.72 5.51 2.68
N ASN A 288 20.01 5.21 2.72
CA ASN A 288 20.97 5.80 3.65
C ASN A 288 20.57 5.61 5.12
N ILE A 289 20.18 4.38 5.47
CA ILE A 289 19.83 3.97 6.83
C ILE A 289 20.69 2.77 7.26
N PRO A 290 20.98 2.60 8.56
CA PRO A 290 21.70 1.42 9.05
C PRO A 290 20.84 0.16 8.86
N VAL A 291 21.48 -0.97 8.58
CA VAL A 291 20.81 -2.27 8.57
C VAL A 291 20.76 -2.80 9.99
N THR A 292 19.58 -2.82 10.57
CA THR A 292 19.33 -3.29 11.96
C THR A 292 18.56 -4.61 11.95
N GLY A 293 18.56 -5.31 13.08
CA GLY A 293 17.79 -6.54 13.24
C GLY A 293 16.28 -6.37 12.99
N SER A 294 15.74 -5.16 13.16
CA SER A 294 14.33 -4.87 12.87
C SER A 294 13.94 -5.13 11.41
N LEU A 295 14.88 -4.96 10.47
CA LEU A 295 14.63 -5.21 9.04
C LEU A 295 14.51 -6.70 8.67
N THR A 296 14.86 -7.61 9.57
CA THR A 296 14.81 -9.07 9.30
C THR A 296 13.51 -9.72 9.77
N THR A 297 12.70 -9.00 10.52
CA THR A 297 11.44 -9.49 11.08
C THR A 297 10.27 -8.70 10.52
N PRO A 298 9.38 -9.31 9.70
CA PRO A 298 8.19 -8.62 9.22
C PRO A 298 7.27 -8.19 10.35
N THR A 299 7.02 -6.88 10.48
CA THR A 299 6.16 -6.30 11.51
C THR A 299 5.08 -5.39 10.91
N VAL A 300 4.06 -5.09 11.68
CA VAL A 300 3.09 -4.00 11.45
C VAL A 300 2.92 -3.26 12.76
N ALA A 301 3.14 -1.96 12.74
CA ALA A 301 3.21 -1.14 13.94
C ALA A 301 4.16 -1.72 15.02
N GLY A 302 5.30 -2.28 14.59
CA GLY A 302 6.30 -2.91 15.44
C GLY A 302 5.95 -4.32 15.96
N MET A 303 4.76 -4.84 15.68
CA MET A 303 4.34 -6.19 16.09
C MET A 303 4.61 -7.22 15.00
N PRO A 304 5.27 -8.37 15.30
CA PRO A 304 5.51 -9.44 14.34
C PRO A 304 4.21 -9.96 13.72
N VAL A 305 4.18 -10.09 12.38
CA VAL A 305 3.00 -10.52 11.64
C VAL A 305 3.23 -11.81 10.87
N LYS A 306 2.15 -12.55 10.63
CA LYS A 306 2.17 -13.69 9.73
C LYS A 306 2.34 -13.24 8.28
N ALA A 307 2.90 -14.10 7.45
CA ALA A 307 2.99 -13.83 6.02
C ALA A 307 1.60 -13.62 5.42
N ASN A 308 1.44 -12.55 4.63
CA ASN A 308 0.22 -12.28 3.87
C ASN A 308 0.16 -13.20 2.63
N SER A 309 0.10 -14.52 2.88
CA SER A 309 0.04 -15.54 1.85
C SER A 309 -1.29 -16.26 1.90
N THR A 310 -1.94 -16.38 0.75
CA THR A 310 -3.15 -17.22 0.60
C THR A 310 -2.85 -18.72 0.77
N PHE A 311 -1.57 -19.09 0.79
CA PHE A 311 -1.12 -20.50 0.88
C PHE A 311 -0.57 -20.88 2.26
N ALA A 312 -0.36 -19.94 3.17
CA ALA A 312 0.37 -20.19 4.41
C ALA A 312 -0.40 -19.68 5.65
N ASN A 313 -1.62 -20.19 5.86
CA ASN A 313 -2.41 -19.87 7.07
C ASN A 313 -1.74 -20.33 8.38
N THR A 314 -0.75 -21.21 8.30
CA THR A 314 -0.05 -21.81 9.47
C THR A 314 1.34 -21.23 9.68
N SER A 315 1.77 -20.22 8.90
CA SER A 315 3.12 -19.66 9.06
C SER A 315 3.29 -18.97 10.41
N PRO A 316 4.46 -19.11 11.06
CA PRO A 316 4.76 -18.36 12.27
C PRO A 316 4.86 -16.86 11.96
N ALA A 317 4.47 -16.02 12.94
CA ALA A 317 4.65 -14.57 12.83
C ALA A 317 6.14 -14.20 12.81
N GLY A 318 6.47 -13.09 12.14
CA GLY A 318 7.82 -12.54 12.10
C GLY A 318 8.81 -13.30 11.23
N LYS A 319 8.36 -14.21 10.36
CA LYS A 319 9.25 -14.95 9.45
C LYS A 319 9.01 -14.62 7.98
N ILE A 320 10.12 -14.49 7.24
CA ILE A 320 10.10 -14.48 5.78
C ILE A 320 9.92 -15.93 5.33
N LEU A 321 8.90 -16.18 4.53
CA LEU A 321 8.71 -17.51 3.95
C LEU A 321 9.56 -17.64 2.69
N GLU A 322 10.14 -18.81 2.49
CA GLU A 322 10.74 -19.15 1.20
C GLU A 322 9.72 -18.98 0.07
N PRO A 323 10.15 -18.54 -1.11
CA PRO A 323 9.24 -18.47 -2.25
C PRO A 323 8.79 -19.89 -2.53
N HIS A 324 7.54 -20.16 -2.16
CA HIS A 324 6.98 -21.46 -2.43
C HIS A 324 7.06 -21.71 -3.94
N GLN A 325 7.66 -22.81 -4.32
CA GLN A 325 7.60 -23.33 -5.68
C GLN A 325 6.18 -23.84 -5.96
N HIS A 326 5.19 -22.94 -5.92
CA HIS A 326 3.78 -23.25 -6.12
C HIS A 326 3.43 -23.60 -7.57
N ARG A 327 4.40 -23.92 -8.38
CA ARG A 327 4.21 -24.40 -9.75
C ARG A 327 3.28 -25.61 -9.84
N GLN A 328 3.07 -26.32 -8.72
CA GLN A 328 2.17 -27.50 -8.67
C GLN A 328 0.69 -27.15 -8.42
N LEU A 329 0.38 -25.98 -7.88
CA LEU A 329 -0.99 -25.54 -7.58
C LEU A 329 -1.42 -24.40 -8.50
N THR A 330 -1.42 -24.64 -9.81
CA THR A 330 -1.94 -23.64 -10.73
C THR A 330 -3.47 -23.67 -10.75
N VAL A 331 -4.08 -22.51 -10.48
CA VAL A 331 -5.52 -22.28 -10.65
C VAL A 331 -5.84 -21.73 -12.05
N LEU A 332 -4.81 -21.61 -12.90
CA LEU A 332 -4.95 -21.09 -14.25
C LEU A 332 -5.26 -22.20 -15.25
N SER A 333 -6.21 -21.96 -16.10
CA SER A 333 -6.48 -22.81 -17.28
C SER A 333 -5.37 -22.68 -18.33
N ALA A 334 -5.28 -23.64 -19.24
CA ALA A 334 -4.35 -23.56 -20.38
C ALA A 334 -4.54 -22.30 -21.23
N ALA A 335 -5.77 -21.80 -21.38
CA ALA A 335 -6.06 -20.57 -22.09
C ALA A 335 -5.48 -19.34 -21.36
N GLU A 336 -5.55 -19.29 -20.04
CA GLU A 336 -5.01 -18.21 -19.21
C GLU A 336 -3.49 -18.22 -19.21
N HIS A 337 -2.85 -19.39 -19.20
CA HIS A 337 -1.40 -19.52 -19.41
C HIS A 337 -0.97 -18.95 -20.78
N MET A 338 -1.71 -19.26 -21.86
CA MET A 338 -1.41 -18.69 -23.16
C MET A 338 -1.61 -17.17 -23.19
N GLN A 339 -2.60 -16.64 -22.48
CA GLN A 339 -2.80 -15.20 -22.35
C GLN A 339 -1.63 -14.54 -21.62
N LEU A 340 -1.17 -15.13 -20.50
CA LEU A 340 0.00 -14.66 -19.76
C LEU A 340 1.22 -14.60 -20.67
N ALA A 341 1.51 -15.69 -21.40
CA ALA A 341 2.64 -15.75 -22.31
C ALA A 341 2.55 -14.68 -23.42
N ALA A 342 1.37 -14.50 -24.02
CA ALA A 342 1.15 -13.49 -25.07
C ALA A 342 1.37 -12.05 -24.58
N TYR A 343 0.99 -11.79 -23.31
CA TYR A 343 1.06 -10.45 -22.74
C TYR A 343 2.44 -10.10 -22.17
N LEU A 344 3.12 -11.04 -21.53
CA LEU A 344 4.26 -10.76 -20.65
C LEU A 344 5.60 -11.32 -21.14
N ASN A 345 5.63 -12.32 -22.03
CA ASN A 345 6.92 -12.91 -22.46
C ASN A 345 7.93 -11.85 -22.89
N ALA A 346 7.56 -10.94 -23.79
CA ALA A 346 8.50 -9.98 -24.36
C ALA A 346 9.07 -8.98 -23.33
N VAL A 347 8.28 -8.62 -22.31
CA VAL A 347 8.74 -7.69 -21.26
C VAL A 347 9.32 -8.45 -20.07
N GLY A 348 8.83 -9.62 -19.76
CA GLY A 348 9.36 -10.50 -18.71
C GLY A 348 10.79 -10.93 -19.01
N GLN A 349 11.08 -11.26 -20.29
CA GLN A 349 12.40 -11.62 -20.74
C GLN A 349 13.45 -10.52 -20.50
N LYS A 350 13.06 -9.24 -20.65
CA LYS A 350 13.91 -8.09 -20.33
C LYS A 350 14.26 -7.97 -18.85
N LEU A 351 13.51 -8.66 -17.99
CA LEU A 351 13.67 -8.68 -16.54
C LEU A 351 14.11 -10.07 -16.02
N ASN A 352 14.63 -10.91 -16.93
CA ASN A 352 15.12 -12.27 -16.63
C ASN A 352 14.07 -13.20 -16.02
N TYR A 353 12.79 -13.05 -16.40
CA TYR A 353 11.74 -14.00 -16.08
C TYR A 353 11.56 -15.05 -17.20
N PRO A 354 11.14 -16.27 -16.82
CA PRO A 354 10.90 -17.34 -17.79
C PRO A 354 9.91 -16.93 -18.86
N VAL A 355 10.14 -17.40 -20.08
CA VAL A 355 9.23 -17.25 -21.22
C VAL A 355 8.49 -18.54 -21.47
N HIS A 356 7.19 -18.42 -21.65
CA HIS A 356 6.35 -19.55 -22.01
C HIS A 356 6.16 -19.59 -23.54
N PRO A 357 6.49 -20.70 -24.22
CA PRO A 357 6.37 -20.78 -25.67
C PRO A 357 4.89 -20.67 -26.12
N ILE A 358 4.65 -19.89 -27.16
CA ILE A 358 3.33 -19.72 -27.76
C ILE A 358 3.47 -19.56 -29.28
N ARG A 359 2.66 -20.27 -30.06
CA ARG A 359 2.64 -20.15 -31.52
C ARG A 359 2.10 -18.78 -31.95
N ALA A 360 2.79 -18.15 -32.91
CA ALA A 360 2.50 -16.77 -33.35
C ALA A 360 1.04 -16.49 -33.74
N PRO A 361 0.33 -17.34 -34.51
CA PRO A 361 -1.07 -17.10 -34.86
C PRO A 361 -1.99 -17.00 -33.65
N ARG A 362 -1.80 -17.87 -32.65
CA ARG A 362 -2.58 -17.84 -31.41
C ARG A 362 -2.29 -16.59 -30.57
N LYS A 363 -1.03 -16.12 -30.57
CA LYS A 363 -0.65 -14.90 -29.88
C LYS A 363 -1.41 -13.68 -30.42
N LEU A 364 -1.51 -13.54 -31.73
CA LEU A 364 -2.22 -12.42 -32.37
C LEU A 364 -3.72 -12.45 -32.05
N GLY A 365 -4.37 -13.61 -32.14
CA GLY A 365 -5.79 -13.78 -31.80
C GLY A 365 -6.10 -13.45 -30.34
N ILE A 366 -5.23 -13.86 -29.39
CA ILE A 366 -5.38 -13.53 -27.98
C ILE A 366 -5.25 -12.02 -27.76
N LEU A 367 -4.25 -11.37 -28.36
CA LEU A 367 -4.04 -9.93 -28.21
C LEU A 367 -5.21 -9.13 -28.80
N LEU A 368 -5.72 -9.50 -29.98
CA LEU A 368 -6.88 -8.86 -30.58
C LEU A 368 -8.15 -9.01 -29.71
N LYS A 369 -8.42 -10.22 -29.20
CA LYS A 369 -9.53 -10.44 -28.28
C LYS A 369 -9.42 -9.56 -27.03
N HIS A 370 -8.23 -9.39 -26.47
CA HIS A 370 -8.01 -8.53 -25.30
C HIS A 370 -8.19 -7.05 -25.61
N VAL A 371 -7.76 -6.57 -26.77
CA VAL A 371 -8.03 -5.19 -27.22
C VAL A 371 -9.54 -4.97 -27.34
N LEU A 372 -10.26 -5.89 -27.98
CA LEU A 372 -11.71 -5.82 -28.13
C LEU A 372 -12.43 -5.79 -26.76
N LEU A 373 -12.04 -6.67 -25.84
CA LEU A 373 -12.62 -6.71 -24.49
C LEU A 373 -12.34 -5.43 -23.69
N ARG A 374 -11.17 -4.80 -23.87
CA ARG A 374 -10.86 -3.50 -23.27
C ARG A 374 -11.80 -2.41 -23.78
N VAL A 375 -11.99 -2.33 -25.09
CA VAL A 375 -12.85 -1.33 -25.72
C VAL A 375 -14.31 -1.50 -25.30
N LEU A 376 -14.78 -2.75 -25.22
CA LEU A 376 -16.20 -3.05 -24.95
C LEU A 376 -16.58 -3.00 -23.47
N ARG A 377 -15.66 -3.27 -22.53
CA ARG A 377 -15.98 -3.48 -21.10
C ARG A 377 -15.45 -2.40 -20.15
N TYR A 378 -14.58 -1.51 -20.60
CA TYR A 378 -14.10 -0.44 -19.73
C TYR A 378 -15.05 0.77 -19.80
N PRO A 379 -15.64 1.22 -18.66
CA PRO A 379 -16.44 2.44 -18.66
C PRO A 379 -15.60 3.63 -19.15
N ARG A 380 -16.16 4.47 -20.01
CA ARG A 380 -15.49 5.64 -20.60
C ARG A 380 -14.71 6.52 -19.60
N ARG A 381 -15.13 6.56 -18.33
CA ARG A 381 -14.43 7.29 -17.26
C ARG A 381 -13.02 6.78 -16.94
N GLN A 382 -12.77 5.47 -17.03
CA GLN A 382 -11.41 4.94 -16.80
C GLN A 382 -10.55 5.06 -18.06
N PHE A 383 -11.14 5.14 -19.23
CA PHE A 383 -10.44 5.35 -20.49
C PHE A 383 -9.87 6.78 -20.58
N GLN A 384 -10.58 7.80 -20.10
CA GLN A 384 -10.08 9.17 -20.03
C GLN A 384 -8.86 9.32 -19.12
N LEU A 385 -8.78 8.58 -18.00
CA LEU A 385 -7.59 8.55 -17.14
C LEU A 385 -6.36 7.92 -17.80
N TYR A 386 -6.56 7.19 -18.90
CA TYR A 386 -5.49 6.49 -19.65
C TYR A 386 -4.96 7.28 -20.85
N ILE A 387 -5.74 8.19 -21.41
CA ILE A 387 -5.40 8.97 -22.61
C ILE A 387 -4.85 10.36 -22.26
N THR A 388 -5.23 10.93 -21.14
CA THR A 388 -4.84 12.28 -20.72
C THR A 388 -3.58 12.34 -19.84
N ARG A 389 -2.78 11.28 -19.83
CA ARG A 389 -1.53 11.20 -19.04
C ARG A 389 -0.39 10.59 -19.88
#